data_ed8798a25df57e1975224933b22af39b
#
_entry.id   ed8798a25df57e1975224933b22af39b
#
_cell.length_a   1.000
_cell.length_b   1.000
_cell.length_c   1.000
_cell.angle_alpha   90.00
_cell.angle_beta   90.00
_cell.angle_gamma   90.00
#
_symmetry.space_group_name_H-M   'P 1'
#
loop_
_entity.id
_entity.type
_entity.pdbx_description
1 polymer ?
#
loop_
_entity_poly.entity_id
_entity_poly.type
_entity_poly.pdbx_seq_one_letter_code
_entity_poly.pdbx_strand_id
1 'polypeptide(L)'
;VSLTEQSGSFVLKDGMKIGVSDQSLFPAVGYLQEILRNVISSSVEVTTDKNQVDMYFQLKDTGGKPGSYKLQSTPEYIRVEANDYSGIISAITTIRQLLPAAIEVQGEKQTYSIPVVQIEDAPRFEWRGFMLDASRHFWNKDEVKHVLDLMSLYKLNKFHWHLSDDQGWRIEIEKYPLLTEKGAWRKFNKHDRTCMARAKEEDNTDFLIPEDKIRIVEG
;
A
#
# COMPACT_ATOMS: atom_id res chain seq x y z
N VAL A 1 4.16 -16.12 12.87
CA VAL A 1 5.12 -16.07 11.75
C VAL A 1 6.18 -17.11 11.97
N SER A 2 6.40 -17.97 10.98
CA SER A 2 7.56 -18.85 10.88
C SER A 2 8.40 -18.39 9.69
N LEU A 3 9.68 -18.17 9.89
CA LEU A 3 10.62 -17.79 8.84
C LEU A 3 11.87 -18.64 8.97
N THR A 4 12.25 -19.30 7.88
CA THR A 4 13.51 -20.03 7.75
C THR A 4 14.27 -19.49 6.55
N GLU A 5 15.47 -18.99 6.78
CA GLU A 5 16.39 -18.51 5.75
C GLU A 5 17.39 -19.62 5.38
N GLN A 6 17.74 -19.66 4.12
CA GLN A 6 18.72 -20.59 3.55
C GLN A 6 19.73 -19.80 2.71
N SER A 7 20.84 -20.42 2.37
CA SER A 7 21.85 -19.79 1.51
C SER A 7 21.33 -19.66 0.07
N GLY A 8 21.68 -18.54 -0.58
CA GLY A 8 21.32 -18.24 -1.97
C GLY A 8 20.25 -17.16 -2.09
N SER A 9 19.94 -16.79 -3.32
CA SER A 9 18.94 -15.77 -3.62
C SER A 9 18.27 -16.03 -4.96
N PHE A 10 17.01 -15.62 -5.08
CA PHE A 10 16.28 -15.52 -6.32
C PHE A 10 16.59 -14.17 -6.97
N VAL A 11 17.18 -14.19 -8.15
CA VAL A 11 17.58 -12.98 -8.87
C VAL A 11 16.44 -12.51 -9.77
N LEU A 12 16.04 -11.25 -9.65
CA LEU A 12 15.10 -10.63 -10.57
C LEU A 12 15.78 -10.39 -11.92
N LYS A 13 15.11 -10.75 -13.00
CA LYS A 13 15.63 -10.67 -14.35
C LYS A 13 14.57 -10.17 -15.34
N ASP A 14 15.01 -9.61 -16.45
CA ASP A 14 14.13 -9.24 -17.54
C ASP A 14 13.43 -10.48 -18.14
N GLY A 15 12.19 -10.27 -18.61
CA GLY A 15 11.39 -11.33 -19.22
C GLY A 15 10.81 -12.35 -18.24
N MET A 16 10.79 -12.03 -16.95
CA MET A 16 10.14 -12.87 -15.93
C MET A 16 8.66 -13.07 -16.22
N LYS A 17 8.16 -14.24 -15.82
CA LYS A 17 6.75 -14.62 -15.92
C LYS A 17 6.17 -14.89 -14.57
N ILE A 18 4.97 -14.33 -14.34
CA ILE A 18 4.17 -14.58 -13.14
C ILE A 18 2.97 -15.43 -13.52
N GLY A 19 2.86 -16.60 -12.91
CA GLY A 19 1.70 -17.47 -13.04
C GLY A 19 0.71 -17.28 -11.89
N VAL A 20 -0.57 -17.43 -12.18
CA VAL A 20 -1.65 -17.41 -11.19
C VAL A 20 -2.57 -18.62 -11.38
N SER A 21 -3.14 -19.13 -10.29
CA SER A 21 -4.07 -20.26 -10.34
C SER A 21 -5.44 -19.90 -10.91
N ASP A 22 -5.80 -18.61 -10.86
CA ASP A 22 -7.10 -18.10 -11.28
C ASP A 22 -7.00 -16.64 -11.70
N GLN A 23 -7.80 -16.23 -12.70
CA GLN A 23 -7.81 -14.85 -13.23
C GLN A 23 -8.23 -13.79 -12.20
N SER A 24 -8.96 -14.16 -11.15
CA SER A 24 -9.30 -13.25 -10.06
C SER A 24 -8.09 -12.68 -9.34
N LEU A 25 -6.92 -13.30 -9.50
CA LEU A 25 -5.65 -12.83 -8.94
C LEU A 25 -4.92 -11.80 -9.82
N PHE A 26 -5.37 -11.54 -11.04
CA PHE A 26 -4.73 -10.56 -11.93
C PHE A 26 -4.57 -9.16 -11.28
N PRO A 27 -5.55 -8.61 -10.56
CA PRO A 27 -5.36 -7.31 -9.90
C PRO A 27 -4.27 -7.35 -8.81
N ALA A 28 -4.16 -8.46 -8.06
CA ALA A 28 -3.13 -8.62 -7.03
C ALA A 28 -1.72 -8.67 -7.64
N VAL A 29 -1.52 -9.51 -8.68
CA VAL A 29 -0.20 -9.58 -9.35
C VAL A 29 0.08 -8.35 -10.18
N GLY A 30 -0.94 -7.60 -10.64
CA GLY A 30 -0.79 -6.28 -11.23
C GLY A 30 -0.11 -5.28 -10.28
N TYR A 31 -0.47 -5.33 -9.00
CA TYR A 31 0.23 -4.55 -7.96
C TYR A 31 1.71 -4.95 -7.83
N LEU A 32 2.02 -6.24 -7.86
CA LEU A 32 3.41 -6.71 -7.89
C LEU A 32 4.17 -6.24 -9.16
N GLN A 33 3.50 -6.28 -10.33
CA GLN A 33 4.10 -5.76 -11.56
C GLN A 33 4.48 -4.27 -11.44
N GLU A 34 3.62 -3.45 -10.79
CA GLU A 34 3.95 -2.03 -10.55
C GLU A 34 5.20 -1.87 -9.67
N ILE A 35 5.32 -2.66 -8.60
CA ILE A 35 6.51 -2.67 -7.74
C ILE A 35 7.76 -3.06 -8.56
N LEU A 36 7.65 -4.10 -9.37
CA LEU A 36 8.77 -4.62 -10.16
C LEU A 36 9.17 -3.73 -11.34
N ARG A 37 8.29 -2.84 -11.84
CA ARG A 37 8.61 -1.89 -12.93
C ARG A 37 9.78 -0.98 -12.60
N ASN A 38 9.99 -0.68 -11.33
CA ASN A 38 11.11 0.16 -10.89
C ASN A 38 12.46 -0.57 -10.96
N VAL A 39 12.44 -1.90 -11.04
CA VAL A 39 13.63 -2.75 -10.90
C VAL A 39 13.93 -3.61 -12.13
N ILE A 40 12.93 -3.86 -12.98
CA ILE A 40 13.06 -4.66 -14.20
C ILE A 40 12.78 -3.78 -15.41
N SER A 41 13.66 -3.84 -16.42
CA SER A 41 13.57 -2.99 -17.62
C SER A 41 12.47 -3.41 -18.59
N SER A 42 12.04 -4.67 -18.55
CA SER A 42 11.01 -5.24 -19.43
C SER A 42 9.69 -5.48 -18.71
N SER A 43 8.62 -5.57 -19.48
CA SER A 43 7.31 -5.96 -18.93
C SER A 43 7.35 -7.38 -18.38
N VAL A 44 6.81 -7.57 -17.18
CA VAL A 44 6.58 -8.89 -16.60
C VAL A 44 5.31 -9.48 -17.20
N GLU A 45 5.39 -10.66 -17.80
CA GLU A 45 4.22 -11.37 -18.34
C GLU A 45 3.42 -12.02 -17.22
N VAL A 46 2.10 -11.91 -17.28
CA VAL A 46 1.18 -12.62 -16.34
C VAL A 46 0.37 -13.65 -17.12
N THR A 47 0.30 -14.88 -16.60
CA THR A 47 -0.38 -16.01 -17.24
C THR A 47 -1.09 -16.89 -16.23
N THR A 48 -2.07 -17.64 -16.68
CA THR A 48 -2.70 -18.75 -15.91
C THR A 48 -1.99 -20.09 -16.13
N ASP A 49 -1.04 -20.17 -17.07
CA ASP A 49 -0.22 -21.37 -17.23
C ASP A 49 0.81 -21.44 -16.07
N LYS A 50 0.79 -22.55 -15.36
CA LYS A 50 1.72 -22.79 -14.23
C LYS A 50 3.11 -23.26 -14.67
N ASN A 51 3.26 -23.59 -15.94
CA ASN A 51 4.51 -24.11 -16.49
C ASN A 51 5.43 -22.96 -16.89
N GLN A 52 6.72 -23.13 -16.62
CA GLN A 52 7.75 -22.16 -17.01
C GLN A 52 7.49 -20.72 -16.52
N VAL A 53 7.06 -20.58 -15.27
CA VAL A 53 6.90 -19.29 -14.60
C VAL A 53 7.91 -19.15 -13.47
N ASP A 54 8.44 -17.95 -13.33
CA ASP A 54 9.44 -17.63 -12.30
C ASP A 54 8.77 -17.42 -10.93
N MET A 55 7.56 -16.85 -10.91
CA MET A 55 6.74 -16.73 -9.71
C MET A 55 5.36 -17.35 -9.94
N TYR A 56 4.80 -18.00 -8.94
CA TYR A 56 3.46 -18.59 -9.04
C TYR A 56 2.64 -18.34 -7.78
N PHE A 57 1.44 -17.78 -7.96
CA PHE A 57 0.51 -17.47 -6.90
C PHE A 57 -0.74 -18.34 -7.00
N GLN A 58 -1.05 -19.04 -5.92
CA GLN A 58 -2.14 -20.00 -5.89
C GLN A 58 -3.08 -19.75 -4.71
N LEU A 59 -4.40 -19.67 -5.00
CA LEU A 59 -5.41 -19.85 -3.97
C LEU A 59 -5.53 -21.35 -3.64
N LYS A 60 -5.34 -21.67 -2.38
CA LYS A 60 -5.39 -23.03 -1.88
C LYS A 60 -5.81 -23.01 -0.43
N ASP A 61 -6.84 -23.80 -0.10
CA ASP A 61 -7.19 -23.98 1.30
C ASP A 61 -6.01 -24.59 2.06
N THR A 62 -5.40 -23.79 2.91
CA THR A 62 -4.27 -24.19 3.75
C THR A 62 -4.72 -24.57 5.16
N GLY A 63 -6.04 -24.55 5.43
CA GLY A 63 -6.61 -24.71 6.78
C GLY A 63 -6.27 -23.53 7.72
N GLY A 64 -5.71 -22.43 7.18
CA GLY A 64 -5.28 -21.26 7.94
C GLY A 64 -6.39 -20.24 8.16
N LYS A 65 -6.09 -19.22 8.96
CA LYS A 65 -6.96 -18.05 9.15
C LYS A 65 -7.06 -17.22 7.86
N PRO A 66 -8.12 -16.41 7.71
CA PRO A 66 -8.17 -15.43 6.62
C PRO A 66 -6.91 -14.57 6.56
N GLY A 67 -6.37 -14.38 5.35
CA GLY A 67 -5.13 -13.64 5.13
C GLY A 67 -3.84 -14.44 5.39
N SER A 68 -3.93 -15.74 5.71
CA SER A 68 -2.75 -16.60 5.86
C SER A 68 -2.15 -16.97 4.51
N TYR A 69 -0.83 -17.16 4.50
CA TYR A 69 -0.10 -17.60 3.31
C TYR A 69 1.16 -18.37 3.67
N LYS A 70 1.63 -19.14 2.69
CA LYS A 70 2.95 -19.76 2.64
C LYS A 70 3.70 -19.19 1.45
N LEU A 71 4.93 -18.77 1.67
CA LEU A 71 5.84 -18.28 0.64
C LEU A 71 7.10 -19.10 0.69
N GLN A 72 7.52 -19.58 -0.46
CA GLN A 72 8.81 -20.22 -0.67
C GLN A 72 9.55 -19.53 -1.80
N SER A 73 10.76 -19.07 -1.55
CA SER A 73 11.71 -18.69 -2.58
C SER A 73 12.86 -19.68 -2.66
N THR A 74 13.31 -19.95 -3.87
CA THR A 74 14.51 -20.70 -4.21
C THR A 74 15.30 -19.90 -5.23
N PRO A 75 16.54 -20.28 -5.61
CA PRO A 75 17.24 -19.59 -6.69
C PRO A 75 16.50 -19.62 -8.04
N GLU A 76 15.61 -20.60 -8.25
CA GLU A 76 14.92 -20.85 -9.52
C GLU A 76 13.51 -20.26 -9.58
N TYR A 77 12.81 -20.18 -8.45
CA TYR A 77 11.40 -19.77 -8.44
C TYR A 77 10.94 -19.18 -7.10
N ILE A 78 9.80 -18.48 -7.15
CA ILE A 78 9.00 -18.12 -5.97
C ILE A 78 7.63 -18.77 -6.08
N ARG A 79 7.15 -19.38 -5.01
CA ARG A 79 5.82 -19.99 -4.90
C ARG A 79 5.08 -19.42 -3.69
N VAL A 80 3.81 -19.05 -3.93
CA VAL A 80 2.91 -18.53 -2.92
C VAL A 80 1.63 -19.36 -2.93
N GLU A 81 1.28 -19.91 -1.78
CA GLU A 81 -0.02 -20.51 -1.51
C GLU A 81 -0.73 -19.67 -0.45
N ALA A 82 -1.96 -19.28 -0.69
CA ALA A 82 -2.73 -18.48 0.26
C ALA A 82 -4.16 -18.96 0.35
N ASN A 83 -4.73 -18.81 1.55
CA ASN A 83 -6.09 -19.24 1.86
C ASN A 83 -7.15 -18.43 1.12
N ASP A 84 -6.86 -17.15 0.88
CA ASP A 84 -7.74 -16.19 0.22
C ASP A 84 -6.94 -15.08 -0.48
N TYR A 85 -7.68 -14.19 -1.16
CA TYR A 85 -7.11 -13.04 -1.86
C TYR A 85 -6.27 -12.12 -0.94
N SER A 86 -6.71 -11.92 0.31
CA SER A 86 -5.99 -11.10 1.30
C SER A 86 -4.63 -11.71 1.66
N GLY A 87 -4.54 -13.05 1.70
CA GLY A 87 -3.28 -13.76 1.88
C GLY A 87 -2.32 -13.57 0.70
N ILE A 88 -2.83 -13.56 -0.54
CA ILE A 88 -2.01 -13.24 -1.73
C ILE A 88 -1.44 -11.82 -1.64
N ILE A 89 -2.26 -10.82 -1.31
CA ILE A 89 -1.78 -9.43 -1.10
C ILE A 89 -0.73 -9.37 0.01
N SER A 90 -0.95 -10.06 1.12
CA SER A 90 0.00 -10.11 2.24
C SER A 90 1.34 -10.74 1.84
N ALA A 91 1.31 -11.77 0.99
CA ALA A 91 2.51 -12.41 0.45
C ALA A 91 3.26 -11.48 -0.52
N ILE A 92 2.54 -10.77 -1.41
CA ILE A 92 3.12 -9.77 -2.32
C ILE A 92 3.81 -8.66 -1.53
N THR A 93 3.16 -8.16 -0.48
CA THR A 93 3.77 -7.17 0.42
C THR A 93 5.03 -7.73 1.09
N THR A 94 5.03 -9.01 1.47
CA THR A 94 6.25 -9.64 2.03
C THR A 94 7.35 -9.73 0.98
N ILE A 95 7.04 -10.06 -0.28
CA ILE A 95 8.01 -10.03 -1.39
C ILE A 95 8.60 -8.61 -1.53
N ARG A 96 7.77 -7.57 -1.49
CA ARG A 96 8.24 -6.17 -1.50
C ARG A 96 9.19 -5.88 -0.33
N GLN A 97 8.89 -6.34 0.87
CA GLN A 97 9.73 -6.17 2.06
C GLN A 97 11.03 -6.99 2.05
N LEU A 98 11.08 -8.10 1.32
CA LEU A 98 12.29 -8.91 1.12
C LEU A 98 13.24 -8.31 0.09
N LEU A 99 12.76 -7.40 -0.76
CA LEU A 99 13.58 -6.66 -1.69
C LEU A 99 14.34 -5.54 -0.97
N PRO A 100 15.53 -5.17 -1.45
CA PRO A 100 16.27 -4.04 -0.88
C PRO A 100 15.47 -2.74 -0.95
N ALA A 101 15.60 -1.87 0.06
CA ALA A 101 14.90 -0.58 0.10
C ALA A 101 15.19 0.33 -1.11
N ALA A 102 16.29 0.08 -1.82
CA ALA A 102 16.65 0.79 -3.05
C ALA A 102 15.60 0.67 -4.17
N ILE A 103 14.69 -0.33 -4.13
CA ILE A 103 13.60 -0.45 -5.11
C ILE A 103 12.57 0.69 -5.02
N GLU A 104 12.47 1.33 -3.85
CA GLU A 104 11.54 2.43 -3.62
C GLU A 104 12.06 3.76 -4.20
N VAL A 105 13.33 3.82 -4.60
CA VAL A 105 13.97 5.00 -5.16
C VAL A 105 14.18 4.80 -6.65
N GLN A 106 13.52 5.60 -7.49
CA GLN A 106 13.76 5.55 -8.94
C GLN A 106 15.19 5.96 -9.28
N GLY A 107 15.89 5.17 -10.07
CA GLY A 107 17.08 5.65 -10.79
C GLY A 107 18.30 4.74 -10.86
N GLU A 108 18.45 3.71 -10.08
CA GLU A 108 19.61 2.82 -10.19
C GLU A 108 19.26 1.47 -10.82
N LYS A 109 19.78 1.24 -12.02
CA LYS A 109 19.76 -0.09 -12.62
C LYS A 109 20.80 -0.97 -11.93
N GLN A 110 20.37 -1.74 -10.97
CA GLN A 110 21.19 -2.77 -10.34
C GLN A 110 20.46 -4.11 -10.36
N THR A 111 21.20 -5.17 -10.15
CA THR A 111 20.60 -6.50 -9.98
C THR A 111 19.96 -6.61 -8.60
N TYR A 112 18.67 -6.87 -8.55
CA TYR A 112 17.93 -7.08 -7.31
C TYR A 112 17.70 -8.56 -7.08
N SER A 113 17.72 -8.97 -5.83
CA SER A 113 17.47 -10.36 -5.45
C SER A 113 16.67 -10.46 -4.16
N ILE A 114 15.97 -11.58 -4.02
CA ILE A 114 15.20 -11.96 -2.85
C ILE A 114 15.94 -13.13 -2.20
N PRO A 115 16.17 -13.12 -0.88
CA PRO A 115 16.83 -14.24 -0.20
C PRO A 115 16.02 -15.53 -0.33
N VAL A 116 16.69 -16.68 -0.26
CA VAL A 116 16.03 -17.98 -0.20
C VAL A 116 15.41 -18.14 1.17
N VAL A 117 14.06 -18.12 1.22
CA VAL A 117 13.30 -18.20 2.47
C VAL A 117 12.09 -19.12 2.35
N GLN A 118 11.67 -19.67 3.47
CA GLN A 118 10.36 -20.28 3.67
C GLN A 118 9.64 -19.49 4.75
N ILE A 119 8.45 -18.97 4.43
CA ILE A 119 7.64 -18.15 5.32
C ILE A 119 6.25 -18.74 5.40
N GLU A 120 5.78 -18.97 6.64
CA GLU A 120 4.36 -19.19 6.93
C GLU A 120 3.90 -18.08 7.85
N ASP A 121 2.90 -17.31 7.41
CA ASP A 121 2.41 -16.13 8.12
C ASP A 121 0.88 -16.06 8.08
N ALA A 122 0.34 -15.44 9.12
CA ALA A 122 -1.08 -15.15 9.23
C ALA A 122 -1.27 -13.87 10.05
N PRO A 123 -2.30 -13.07 9.75
CA PRO A 123 -2.60 -11.89 10.55
C PRO A 123 -2.84 -12.24 12.00
N ARG A 124 -2.20 -11.52 12.92
CA ARG A 124 -2.47 -11.64 14.35
C ARG A 124 -3.82 -11.04 14.70
N PHE A 125 -4.16 -9.90 14.09
CA PHE A 125 -5.41 -9.18 14.24
C PHE A 125 -6.17 -9.14 12.92
N GLU A 126 -7.47 -9.39 12.96
CA GLU A 126 -8.34 -9.30 11.77
C GLU A 126 -8.57 -7.86 11.33
N TRP A 127 -8.69 -6.95 12.30
CA TRP A 127 -8.80 -5.51 12.04
C TRP A 127 -7.44 -4.83 12.16
N ARG A 128 -6.95 -4.26 11.09
CA ARG A 128 -5.72 -3.48 11.01
C ARG A 128 -6.03 -2.20 10.24
N GLY A 129 -6.51 -1.22 10.98
CA GLY A 129 -7.09 0.00 10.41
C GLY A 129 -6.17 1.20 10.49
N PHE A 130 -6.40 2.13 9.57
CA PHE A 130 -5.87 3.49 9.59
C PHE A 130 -7.01 4.47 9.26
N MET A 131 -7.04 5.62 9.93
CA MET A 131 -8.01 6.68 9.69
C MET A 131 -7.29 7.91 9.16
N LEU A 132 -7.80 8.46 8.05
CA LEU A 132 -7.36 9.72 7.48
C LEU A 132 -8.46 10.75 7.61
N ASP A 133 -8.18 11.83 8.33
CA ASP A 133 -9.09 12.95 8.48
C ASP A 133 -8.87 13.97 7.34
N ALA A 134 -9.76 13.90 6.34
CA ALA A 134 -9.78 14.82 5.22
C ALA A 134 -10.70 16.04 5.46
N SER A 135 -11.48 16.02 6.55
CA SER A 135 -12.35 17.14 6.89
C SER A 135 -11.57 18.30 7.53
N ARG A 136 -10.71 18.00 8.53
CA ARG A 136 -9.89 19.02 9.19
C ARG A 136 -8.75 19.51 8.33
N HIS A 137 -8.20 18.62 7.50
CA HIS A 137 -7.17 18.95 6.51
C HIS A 137 -7.51 18.30 5.19
N PHE A 138 -7.45 19.05 4.09
CA PHE A 138 -7.69 18.51 2.76
C PHE A 138 -6.49 17.68 2.29
N TRP A 139 -6.79 16.47 1.80
CA TRP A 139 -5.83 15.57 1.17
C TRP A 139 -6.22 15.38 -0.28
N ASN A 140 -5.33 15.70 -1.20
CA ASN A 140 -5.58 15.46 -2.61
C ASN A 140 -5.52 13.97 -2.95
N LYS A 141 -5.97 13.62 -4.16
CA LYS A 141 -6.05 12.23 -4.62
C LYS A 141 -4.73 11.47 -4.53
N ASP A 142 -3.61 12.13 -4.84
CA ASP A 142 -2.31 11.46 -4.89
C ASP A 142 -1.76 11.23 -3.48
N GLU A 143 -2.01 12.16 -2.56
CA GLU A 143 -1.70 11.98 -1.13
C GLU A 143 -2.49 10.81 -0.53
N VAL A 144 -3.80 10.70 -0.84
CA VAL A 144 -4.63 9.58 -0.39
C VAL A 144 -4.11 8.25 -0.97
N LYS A 145 -3.74 8.21 -2.25
CA LYS A 145 -3.14 7.01 -2.86
C LYS A 145 -1.82 6.62 -2.19
N HIS A 146 -0.99 7.60 -1.85
CA HIS A 146 0.25 7.36 -1.13
C HIS A 146 -0.02 6.73 0.25
N VAL A 147 -1.03 7.22 0.98
CA VAL A 147 -1.47 6.61 2.25
C VAL A 147 -1.92 5.16 2.03
N LEU A 148 -2.69 4.87 0.97
CA LEU A 148 -3.12 3.51 0.66
C LEU A 148 -1.94 2.59 0.32
N ASP A 149 -0.92 3.09 -0.38
CA ASP A 149 0.30 2.33 -0.65
C ASP A 149 1.08 2.01 0.64
N LEU A 150 1.23 2.99 1.53
CA LEU A 150 1.82 2.76 2.85
C LEU A 150 0.99 1.77 3.68
N MET A 151 -0.33 1.86 3.64
CA MET A 151 -1.20 0.88 4.30
C MET A 151 -0.96 -0.54 3.76
N SER A 152 -0.81 -0.68 2.44
CA SER A 152 -0.46 -1.95 1.81
C SER A 152 0.89 -2.46 2.29
N LEU A 153 1.92 -1.61 2.31
CA LEU A 153 3.27 -1.95 2.77
C LEU A 153 3.29 -2.47 4.22
N TYR A 154 2.42 -1.97 5.08
CA TYR A 154 2.26 -2.40 6.47
C TYR A 154 1.16 -3.43 6.68
N LYS A 155 0.60 -3.99 5.61
CA LYS A 155 -0.48 -5.01 5.63
C LYS A 155 -1.73 -4.55 6.39
N LEU A 156 -2.02 -3.24 6.38
CA LEU A 156 -3.28 -2.71 6.89
C LEU A 156 -4.42 -3.06 5.92
N ASN A 157 -5.62 -3.32 6.45
CA ASN A 157 -6.73 -3.82 5.63
C ASN A 157 -8.05 -3.07 5.80
N LYS A 158 -8.06 -2.02 6.60
CA LYS A 158 -9.24 -1.16 6.84
C LYS A 158 -8.83 0.29 6.73
N PHE A 159 -9.41 0.99 5.76
CA PHE A 159 -9.23 2.44 5.60
C PHE A 159 -10.49 3.16 6.04
N HIS A 160 -10.38 3.96 7.10
CA HIS A 160 -11.44 4.87 7.51
C HIS A 160 -11.14 6.26 6.93
N TRP A 161 -11.82 6.58 5.86
CA TRP A 161 -11.72 7.88 5.23
C TRP A 161 -12.76 8.83 5.80
N HIS A 162 -12.34 9.72 6.70
CA HIS A 162 -13.20 10.73 7.31
C HIS A 162 -13.31 11.93 6.37
N LEU A 163 -14.34 11.91 5.51
CA LEU A 163 -14.46 12.85 4.39
C LEU A 163 -15.17 14.14 4.73
N SER A 164 -16.01 14.17 5.75
CA SER A 164 -16.85 15.33 6.05
C SER A 164 -17.18 15.45 7.51
N ASP A 165 -17.05 16.68 8.00
CA ASP A 165 -17.42 17.12 9.33
C ASP A 165 -17.76 18.63 9.27
N ASP A 166 -17.98 19.27 10.41
CA ASP A 166 -18.29 20.70 10.49
C ASP A 166 -17.19 21.61 9.93
N GLN A 167 -15.93 21.16 9.89
CA GLN A 167 -14.79 21.92 9.37
C GLN A 167 -14.67 21.86 7.84
N GLY A 168 -15.24 20.87 7.19
CA GLY A 168 -15.18 20.77 5.74
C GLY A 168 -15.92 19.56 5.19
N TRP A 169 -16.64 19.79 4.09
CA TRP A 169 -17.35 18.76 3.35
C TRP A 169 -16.57 18.37 2.09
N ARG A 170 -16.26 17.08 1.88
CA ARG A 170 -15.43 16.59 0.76
C ARG A 170 -16.16 15.66 -0.21
N ILE A 171 -17.45 15.40 0.02
CA ILE A 171 -18.25 14.52 -0.84
C ILE A 171 -19.11 15.38 -1.75
N GLU A 172 -18.88 15.30 -3.05
CA GLU A 172 -19.74 15.95 -4.02
C GLU A 172 -21.11 15.25 -4.06
N ILE A 173 -22.16 16.05 -3.96
CA ILE A 173 -23.54 15.60 -4.10
C ILE A 173 -24.20 16.51 -5.11
N GLU A 174 -24.46 16.02 -6.33
CA GLU A 174 -25.02 16.79 -7.45
C GLU A 174 -26.28 17.59 -7.07
N LYS A 175 -27.13 17.02 -6.21
CA LYS A 175 -28.33 17.68 -5.69
C LYS A 175 -28.07 18.85 -4.74
N TYR A 176 -26.88 18.89 -4.14
CA TYR A 176 -26.49 19.86 -3.11
C TYR A 176 -25.11 20.44 -3.38
N PRO A 177 -24.89 21.14 -4.51
CA PRO A 177 -23.56 21.58 -4.93
C PRO A 177 -22.92 22.55 -3.93
N LEU A 178 -23.69 23.31 -3.16
CA LEU A 178 -23.19 24.22 -2.14
C LEU A 178 -22.41 23.50 -1.01
N LEU A 179 -22.59 22.19 -0.84
CA LEU A 179 -21.82 21.43 0.13
C LEU A 179 -20.32 21.41 -0.21
N THR A 180 -19.98 21.33 -1.49
CA THR A 180 -18.59 21.36 -1.95
C THR A 180 -18.16 22.77 -2.39
N GLU A 181 -19.02 23.55 -3.03
CA GLU A 181 -18.70 24.91 -3.46
C GLU A 181 -18.43 25.88 -2.29
N LYS A 182 -19.14 25.71 -1.17
CA LYS A 182 -19.00 26.56 0.03
C LYS A 182 -18.57 25.77 1.25
N GLY A 183 -19.18 24.61 1.49
CA GLY A 183 -18.93 23.81 2.69
C GLY A 183 -17.56 23.13 2.71
N ALA A 184 -16.87 23.04 1.57
CA ALA A 184 -15.50 22.53 1.49
C ALA A 184 -14.44 23.57 1.89
N TRP A 185 -14.83 24.82 2.05
CA TRP A 185 -13.92 25.94 2.29
C TRP A 185 -14.13 26.52 3.68
N ARG A 186 -13.05 26.82 4.38
CA ARG A 186 -13.13 27.57 5.64
C ARG A 186 -11.93 28.49 5.82
N LYS A 187 -12.13 29.53 6.64
CA LYS A 187 -11.04 30.36 7.18
C LYS A 187 -10.87 30.02 8.65
N PHE A 188 -9.64 30.05 9.14
CA PHE A 188 -9.42 29.93 10.58
C PHE A 188 -10.13 31.03 11.34
N ASN A 189 -10.92 30.61 12.30
CA ASN A 189 -11.55 31.52 13.24
C ASN A 189 -10.58 31.89 14.39
N LYS A 190 -11.02 32.75 15.30
CA LYS A 190 -10.20 33.18 16.45
C LYS A 190 -9.81 32.00 17.36
N HIS A 191 -10.68 31.02 17.51
CA HIS A 191 -10.42 29.82 18.33
C HIS A 191 -9.36 28.95 17.71
N ASP A 192 -9.46 28.65 16.42
CA ASP A 192 -8.45 27.89 15.67
C ASP A 192 -7.06 28.50 15.82
N ARG A 193 -6.96 29.83 15.63
CA ARG A 193 -5.70 30.58 15.78
C ARG A 193 -5.12 30.49 17.19
N THR A 194 -5.99 30.53 18.22
CA THR A 194 -5.55 30.38 19.61
C THR A 194 -5.01 28.98 19.87
N CYS A 195 -5.67 27.93 19.35
CA CYS A 195 -5.21 26.55 19.50
C CYS A 195 -3.86 26.33 18.78
N MET A 196 -3.69 26.88 17.59
CA MET A 196 -2.43 26.82 16.84
C MET A 196 -1.30 27.56 17.56
N ALA A 197 -1.56 28.72 18.13
CA ALA A 197 -0.57 29.46 18.89
C ALA A 197 -0.11 28.68 20.14
N ARG A 198 -1.04 28.05 20.88
CA ARG A 198 -0.71 27.18 22.01
C ARG A 198 0.12 25.97 21.61
N ALA A 199 -0.27 25.26 20.55
CA ALA A 199 0.50 24.12 20.05
C ALA A 199 1.93 24.53 19.69
N LYS A 200 2.10 25.68 19.06
CA LYS A 200 3.43 26.25 18.73
C LYS A 200 4.25 26.57 19.97
N GLU A 201 3.63 27.08 21.03
CA GLU A 201 4.31 27.39 22.30
C GLU A 201 4.72 26.12 23.05
N GLU A 202 3.85 25.08 23.06
CA GLU A 202 4.07 23.83 23.77
C GLU A 202 5.15 22.97 23.11
N ASP A 203 5.14 22.86 21.78
CA ASP A 203 6.05 21.96 21.04
C ASP A 203 7.39 22.61 20.65
N ASN A 204 7.54 23.92 20.86
CA ASN A 204 8.70 24.69 20.39
C ASN A 204 9.05 24.41 18.91
N THR A 205 8.06 24.00 18.14
CA THR A 205 8.18 23.67 16.72
C THR A 205 7.67 24.85 15.90
N ASP A 206 8.50 25.36 15.00
CA ASP A 206 8.08 26.26 13.95
C ASP A 206 7.23 25.49 12.92
N PHE A 207 6.03 25.08 13.30
CA PHE A 207 5.00 24.72 12.33
C PHE A 207 4.57 25.99 11.59
N LEU A 208 5.44 26.40 10.67
CA LEU A 208 5.18 27.48 9.73
C LEU A 208 4.21 26.96 8.68
N ILE A 209 2.94 26.98 9.03
CA ILE A 209 1.93 27.15 8.02
C ILE A 209 1.65 28.66 8.01
N PRO A 210 2.12 29.42 7.00
CA PRO A 210 1.82 30.84 6.89
C PRO A 210 0.31 31.03 6.96
N GLU A 211 -0.17 32.00 7.77
CA GLU A 211 -1.60 32.24 8.01
C GLU A 211 -2.42 32.47 6.73
N ASP A 212 -1.75 32.86 5.64
CA ASP A 212 -2.32 33.15 4.33
C ASP A 212 -2.34 31.93 3.37
N LYS A 213 -1.72 30.80 3.73
CA LYS A 213 -1.58 29.60 2.87
C LYS A 213 -2.39 28.40 3.28
N ILE A 214 -3.13 28.45 4.38
CA ILE A 214 -4.05 27.37 4.72
C ILE A 214 -5.36 27.60 3.95
N ARG A 215 -5.29 27.41 2.66
CA ARG A 215 -6.45 27.11 1.86
C ARG A 215 -6.73 25.63 2.04
N ILE A 216 -7.83 25.31 2.68
CA ILE A 216 -8.45 24.00 2.55
C ILE A 216 -9.10 24.02 1.18
N VAL A 217 -8.38 23.61 0.17
CA VAL A 217 -8.73 23.80 -1.21
C VAL A 217 -9.10 22.50 -1.86
N GLU A 218 -10.16 22.59 -2.62
CA GLU A 218 -10.55 21.82 -3.79
C GLU A 218 -10.58 20.29 -3.63
N GLY A 219 -11.81 19.78 -3.52
CA GLY A 219 -12.18 18.43 -3.91
C GLY A 219 -12.35 18.34 -5.41
#